data_3fed62c99d5653ebd1743079104fe369
#
_entry.id   3fed62c99d5653ebd1743079104fe369
#
_cell.length_a   1.000
_cell.length_b   1.000
_cell.length_c   1.000
_cell.angle_alpha   90.00
_cell.angle_beta   90.00
_cell.angle_gamma   90.00
#
_symmetry.space_group_name_H-M   'P 1'
#
loop_
_entity.id
_entity.type
_entity.pdbx_description
1 polymer ?
#
loop_
_entity_poly.entity_id
_entity_poly.type
_entity_poly.pdbx_seq_one_letter_code
_entity_poly.pdbx_strand_id
1 'polypeptide(L)'
;MKIININESQKKRLFEAYDGKFSFDELDKQGDLSSMYNYCINHLGAPFAKGSSRIVFMLSDNFVLKLAYDYVSAGIEQNKVEFERYENSKSKLLPIIYDHSDNFEYLVCENVVPATYVDFEKILGVPYGSAWVQNTEKTPNVWSKSKGDKEVGYDIYFDDLKKHNEKWVLPSISECIFYLEDRLVYKTAPYDEELSDVINIIPWLSELRKLIYEEQISDLDSINNFGIVNRNGTPSIVIIDAGFNKEIFNKFYR
;
A
#
# COMPACT_ATOMS: atom_id res chain seq x y z
N MET A 1 -14.18 18.02 -7.54
CA MET A 1 -14.05 17.36 -6.24
C MET A 1 -13.77 18.45 -5.21
N LYS A 2 -14.60 18.63 -4.16
CA LYS A 2 -14.30 19.60 -3.10
C LYS A 2 -13.19 19.00 -2.24
N ILE A 3 -12.02 19.62 -2.27
CA ILE A 3 -10.99 19.39 -1.27
C ILE A 3 -11.61 19.82 0.06
N ILE A 4 -11.83 18.89 0.96
CA ILE A 4 -12.25 19.21 2.32
C ILE A 4 -10.96 19.67 3.01
N ASN A 5 -10.67 20.97 2.94
CA ASN A 5 -9.67 21.58 3.80
C ASN A 5 -10.22 21.51 5.23
N ILE A 6 -9.79 20.49 5.96
CA ILE A 6 -10.09 20.38 7.39
C ILE A 6 -9.23 21.43 8.09
N ASN A 7 -9.89 22.45 8.65
CA ASN A 7 -9.19 23.49 9.42
C ASN A 7 -8.76 22.94 10.79
N GLU A 8 -7.81 23.62 11.45
CA GLU A 8 -7.26 23.24 12.77
C GLU A 8 -8.35 22.90 13.80
N SER A 9 -9.46 23.65 13.82
CA SER A 9 -10.56 23.37 14.75
C SER A 9 -11.38 22.13 14.36
N GLN A 10 -11.42 21.79 13.09
CA GLN A 10 -12.05 20.56 12.60
C GLN A 10 -11.13 19.35 12.81
N LYS A 11 -9.82 19.51 12.62
CA LYS A 11 -8.81 18.53 13.03
C LYS A 11 -8.98 18.22 14.52
N LYS A 12 -8.97 19.25 15.35
CA LYS A 12 -9.15 19.10 16.80
C LYS A 12 -10.44 18.36 17.17
N ARG A 13 -11.59 18.67 16.55
CA ARG A 13 -12.88 17.98 16.79
C ARG A 13 -12.91 16.53 16.28
N LEU A 14 -12.25 16.22 15.16
CA LEU A 14 -12.16 14.86 14.64
C LEU A 14 -11.35 13.95 15.56
N PHE A 15 -10.35 14.54 16.25
CA PHE A 15 -9.44 13.81 17.13
C PHE A 15 -9.84 13.87 18.60
N GLU A 16 -10.59 14.90 19.06
CA GLU A 16 -11.17 14.97 20.41
C GLU A 16 -12.31 13.95 20.65
N ALA A 17 -12.77 13.24 19.60
CA ALA A 17 -13.81 12.20 19.72
C ALA A 17 -13.34 10.95 20.47
N TYR A 18 -12.05 10.84 20.79
CA TYR A 18 -11.50 9.76 21.60
C TYR A 18 -11.48 10.17 23.08
N ASP A 19 -12.55 9.91 23.84
CA ASP A 19 -12.68 9.96 25.32
C ASP A 19 -11.79 10.97 26.11
N GLY A 20 -11.24 11.98 25.44
CA GLY A 20 -10.35 13.00 26.02
C GLY A 20 -9.02 12.49 26.58
N LYS A 21 -8.63 11.26 26.25
CA LYS A 21 -7.40 10.63 26.80
C LYS A 21 -6.17 10.78 25.91
N PHE A 22 -6.35 10.96 24.58
CA PHE A 22 -5.26 11.09 23.63
C PHE A 22 -5.17 12.54 23.11
N SER A 23 -3.95 13.05 23.00
CA SER A 23 -3.67 14.40 22.48
C SER A 23 -2.42 14.38 21.62
N PHE A 24 -2.49 14.97 20.42
CA PHE A 24 -1.33 15.13 19.55
C PHE A 24 -0.31 16.09 20.17
N ASP A 25 -0.75 17.16 20.82
CA ASP A 25 0.15 18.10 21.52
C ASP A 25 0.98 17.39 22.61
N GLU A 26 0.42 16.39 23.27
CA GLU A 26 1.14 15.59 24.27
C GLU A 26 2.02 14.51 23.62
N LEU A 27 1.60 13.96 22.47
CA LEU A 27 2.41 13.04 21.67
C LEU A 27 3.69 13.75 21.17
N ASP A 28 3.55 14.96 20.64
CA ASP A 28 4.67 15.74 20.09
C ASP A 28 5.70 16.13 21.17
N LYS A 29 5.27 16.24 22.44
CA LYS A 29 6.16 16.52 23.57
C LYS A 29 7.01 15.32 24.00
N GLN A 30 6.75 14.12 23.49
CA GLN A 30 7.45 12.90 23.95
C GLN A 30 8.94 12.87 23.58
N GLY A 31 9.36 13.60 22.56
CA GLY A 31 10.76 13.86 22.22
C GLY A 31 11.51 12.71 21.51
N ASP A 32 11.02 11.45 21.59
CA ASP A 32 11.59 10.31 20.90
C ASP A 32 10.53 9.24 20.56
N LEU A 33 10.81 8.37 19.55
CA LEU A 33 9.88 7.38 19.06
C LEU A 33 9.46 6.33 20.12
N SER A 34 10.36 5.97 21.03
CA SER A 34 10.05 5.00 22.10
C SER A 34 9.05 5.58 23.10
N SER A 35 9.22 6.83 23.47
CA SER A 35 8.31 7.58 24.34
C SER A 35 6.96 7.80 23.65
N MET A 36 6.96 8.16 22.35
CA MET A 36 5.75 8.26 21.54
C MET A 36 4.98 6.92 21.46
N TYR A 37 5.69 5.82 21.25
CA TYR A 37 5.10 4.49 21.25
C TYR A 37 4.43 4.17 22.59
N ASN A 38 5.13 4.40 23.71
CA ASN A 38 4.58 4.15 25.04
C ASN A 38 3.36 5.04 25.33
N TYR A 39 3.40 6.30 24.90
CA TYR A 39 2.26 7.20 25.00
C TYR A 39 1.06 6.63 24.21
N CYS A 40 1.26 6.21 22.97
CA CYS A 40 0.20 5.59 22.15
C CYS A 40 -0.37 4.31 22.80
N ILE A 41 0.48 3.42 23.31
CA ILE A 41 0.02 2.21 24.02
C ILE A 41 -0.86 2.58 25.24
N ASN A 42 -0.46 3.57 26.01
CA ASN A 42 -1.17 3.96 27.23
C ASN A 42 -2.52 4.63 26.95
N HIS A 43 -2.66 5.30 25.81
CA HIS A 43 -3.83 6.12 25.50
C HIS A 43 -4.73 5.54 24.39
N LEU A 44 -4.16 4.79 23.44
CA LEU A 44 -4.89 4.17 22.33
C LEU A 44 -5.02 2.63 22.49
N GLY A 45 -4.23 2.04 23.38
CA GLY A 45 -4.21 0.59 23.60
C GLY A 45 -3.26 -0.14 22.65
N ALA A 46 -3.51 -1.43 22.46
CA ALA A 46 -2.66 -2.26 21.61
C ALA A 46 -2.68 -1.79 20.14
N PRO A 47 -1.54 -1.87 19.44
CA PRO A 47 -1.51 -1.51 18.03
C PRO A 47 -2.42 -2.40 17.18
N PHE A 48 -3.06 -1.80 16.21
CA PHE A 48 -3.91 -2.48 15.23
C PHE A 48 -3.10 -3.35 14.26
N ALA A 49 -1.95 -2.83 13.83
CA ALA A 49 -1.03 -3.54 12.95
C ALA A 49 0.42 -3.13 13.23
N LYS A 50 1.36 -4.00 12.87
CA LYS A 50 2.79 -3.76 13.02
C LYS A 50 3.53 -4.25 11.77
N GLY A 51 4.24 -3.33 11.10
CA GLY A 51 5.20 -3.62 10.03
C GLY A 51 6.63 -3.71 10.53
N SER A 52 7.59 -3.74 9.62
CA SER A 52 9.02 -3.75 9.93
C SER A 52 9.53 -2.43 10.51
N SER A 53 8.99 -1.31 10.05
CA SER A 53 9.44 0.05 10.39
C SER A 53 8.35 0.94 10.96
N ARG A 54 7.09 0.53 10.89
CA ARG A 54 5.93 1.32 11.33
C ARG A 54 4.94 0.50 12.12
N ILE A 55 4.27 1.18 13.05
CA ILE A 55 3.18 0.63 13.86
C ILE A 55 1.94 1.46 13.60
N VAL A 56 0.79 0.80 13.52
CA VAL A 56 -0.50 1.45 13.26
C VAL A 56 -1.39 1.34 14.50
N PHE A 57 -1.88 2.47 14.97
CA PHE A 57 -2.86 2.57 16.03
C PHE A 57 -4.20 3.06 15.47
N MET A 58 -5.30 2.54 16.00
CA MET A 58 -6.64 3.04 15.69
C MET A 58 -6.87 4.34 16.46
N LEU A 59 -7.21 5.40 15.76
CA LEU A 59 -7.70 6.65 16.37
C LEU A 59 -9.23 6.67 16.44
N SER A 60 -9.88 6.09 15.44
CA SER A 60 -11.33 5.89 15.36
C SER A 60 -11.65 4.93 14.21
N ASP A 61 -12.92 4.65 13.96
CA ASP A 61 -13.35 3.82 12.83
C ASP A 61 -12.87 4.37 11.47
N ASN A 62 -12.60 5.67 11.37
CA ASN A 62 -12.23 6.32 10.11
C ASN A 62 -10.74 6.70 10.03
N PHE A 63 -10.01 6.70 11.12
CA PHE A 63 -8.65 7.23 11.18
C PHE A 63 -7.69 6.29 11.88
N VAL A 64 -6.47 6.24 11.36
CA VAL A 64 -5.34 5.53 11.95
C VAL A 64 -4.14 6.46 12.11
N LEU A 65 -3.32 6.17 13.11
CA LEU A 65 -2.00 6.76 13.31
C LEU A 65 -0.95 5.75 12.86
N LYS A 66 -0.14 6.10 11.86
CA LYS A 66 1.04 5.34 11.46
C LYS A 66 2.26 5.94 12.14
N LEU A 67 2.76 5.32 13.19
CA LEU A 67 3.93 5.75 13.94
C LEU A 67 5.19 5.04 13.43
N ALA A 68 6.26 5.78 13.16
CA ALA A 68 7.57 5.22 12.89
C ALA A 68 8.09 4.48 14.13
N TYR A 69 8.77 3.35 13.94
CA TYR A 69 9.09 2.45 15.05
C TYR A 69 10.49 1.84 14.97
N ASP A 70 11.32 2.19 14.10
CA ASP A 70 12.63 1.55 14.02
C ASP A 70 13.79 2.44 14.48
N TYR A 71 14.92 1.79 14.80
CA TYR A 71 16.13 2.47 15.25
C TYR A 71 16.95 3.08 14.10
N VAL A 72 16.59 2.78 12.86
CA VAL A 72 17.33 3.23 11.67
C VAL A 72 16.60 4.30 10.87
N SER A 73 15.55 4.85 11.42
CA SER A 73 14.74 5.92 10.82
C SER A 73 14.04 5.57 9.51
N ALA A 74 13.98 4.28 9.13
CA ALA A 74 13.28 3.85 7.92
C ALA A 74 11.80 4.23 7.97
N GLY A 75 11.16 4.12 9.14
CA GLY A 75 9.77 4.49 9.33
C GLY A 75 9.51 5.97 9.08
N ILE A 76 10.40 6.86 9.52
CA ILE A 76 10.32 8.31 9.30
C ILE A 76 10.43 8.60 7.80
N GLU A 77 11.41 8.03 7.12
CA GLU A 77 11.58 8.23 5.68
C GLU A 77 10.39 7.66 4.88
N GLN A 78 9.84 6.52 5.29
CA GLN A 78 8.63 5.96 4.67
C GLN A 78 7.41 6.87 4.86
N ASN A 79 7.22 7.43 6.05
CA ASN A 79 6.15 8.40 6.30
C ASN A 79 6.30 9.63 5.43
N LYS A 80 7.51 10.19 5.33
CA LYS A 80 7.81 11.33 4.49
C LYS A 80 7.52 11.05 3.01
N VAL A 81 8.01 9.94 2.48
CA VAL A 81 7.79 9.57 1.08
C VAL A 81 6.31 9.32 0.80
N GLU A 82 5.58 8.67 1.72
CA GLU A 82 4.14 8.43 1.57
C GLU A 82 3.36 9.75 1.51
N PHE A 83 3.70 10.71 2.37
CA PHE A 83 3.10 12.04 2.38
C PHE A 83 3.41 12.81 1.10
N GLU A 84 4.67 12.86 0.67
CA GLU A 84 5.09 13.54 -0.56
C GLU A 84 4.37 12.98 -1.78
N ARG A 85 4.24 11.66 -1.90
CA ARG A 85 3.47 11.00 -2.96
C ARG A 85 1.99 11.38 -2.94
N TYR A 86 1.39 11.39 -1.76
CA TYR A 86 0.00 11.81 -1.60
C TYR A 86 -0.21 13.25 -2.08
N GLU A 87 0.67 14.17 -1.69
CA GLU A 87 0.60 15.57 -2.09
C GLU A 87 0.88 15.79 -3.58
N ASN A 88 1.86 15.07 -4.14
CA ASN A 88 2.27 15.25 -5.53
C ASN A 88 1.28 14.60 -6.51
N SER A 89 0.93 13.35 -6.31
CA SER A 89 0.10 12.60 -7.26
C SER A 89 -1.38 12.91 -7.13
N LYS A 90 -1.85 13.22 -5.92
CA LYS A 90 -3.29 13.34 -5.56
C LYS A 90 -4.11 12.16 -6.06
N SER A 91 -3.47 11.02 -6.17
CA SER A 91 -4.09 9.80 -6.68
C SER A 91 -5.16 9.28 -5.73
N LYS A 92 -6.26 8.79 -6.31
CA LYS A 92 -7.32 8.14 -5.55
C LYS A 92 -6.93 6.75 -5.04
N LEU A 93 -5.81 6.20 -5.53
CA LEU A 93 -5.26 4.92 -5.08
C LEU A 93 -4.47 5.04 -3.78
N LEU A 94 -4.28 6.23 -3.26
CA LEU A 94 -3.63 6.44 -1.97
C LEU A 94 -4.67 6.75 -0.88
N PRO A 95 -4.45 6.28 0.36
CA PRO A 95 -5.23 6.72 1.51
C PRO A 95 -5.09 8.23 1.69
N ILE A 96 -6.16 8.87 2.18
CA ILE A 96 -6.08 10.28 2.52
C ILE A 96 -5.16 10.45 3.73
N ILE A 97 -4.19 11.35 3.64
CA ILE A 97 -3.38 11.77 4.76
C ILE A 97 -3.95 13.08 5.28
N TYR A 98 -4.33 13.10 6.55
CA TYR A 98 -5.01 14.23 7.19
C TYR A 98 -4.03 15.12 7.95
N ASP A 99 -2.97 14.51 8.52
CA ASP A 99 -1.99 15.21 9.34
C ASP A 99 -0.68 14.43 9.45
N HIS A 100 0.38 15.09 9.91
CA HIS A 100 1.69 14.50 10.21
C HIS A 100 2.43 15.32 11.25
N SER A 101 3.40 14.71 11.95
CA SER A 101 4.36 15.47 12.77
C SER A 101 5.36 16.23 11.90
N ASP A 102 5.97 17.28 12.44
CA ASP A 102 6.93 18.13 11.72
C ASP A 102 8.11 17.34 11.13
N ASN A 103 8.52 16.28 11.80
CA ASN A 103 9.65 15.42 11.39
C ASN A 103 9.20 14.06 10.84
N PHE A 104 7.91 13.86 10.53
CA PHE A 104 7.35 12.62 10.02
C PHE A 104 7.50 11.41 10.95
N GLU A 105 7.58 11.60 12.25
CA GLU A 105 7.51 10.52 13.23
C GLU A 105 6.19 9.76 13.13
N TYR A 106 5.11 10.47 12.78
CA TYR A 106 3.81 9.86 12.51
C TYR A 106 3.07 10.51 11.34
N LEU A 107 2.14 9.73 10.78
CA LEU A 107 1.08 10.19 9.86
C LEU A 107 -0.29 9.86 10.45
N VAL A 108 -1.25 10.74 10.23
CA VAL A 108 -2.67 10.47 10.47
C VAL A 108 -3.35 10.21 9.14
N CYS A 109 -3.84 9.01 8.95
CA CYS A 109 -4.35 8.55 7.67
C CYS A 109 -5.80 8.05 7.76
N GLU A 110 -6.46 7.99 6.60
CA GLU A 110 -7.70 7.26 6.41
C GLU A 110 -7.53 5.81 6.86
N ASN A 111 -8.50 5.29 7.63
CA ASN A 111 -8.51 3.88 7.99
C ASN A 111 -8.85 3.04 6.76
N VAL A 112 -8.02 2.05 6.48
CA VAL A 112 -8.10 1.18 5.32
C VAL A 112 -8.29 -0.25 5.80
N VAL A 113 -9.35 -0.91 5.35
CA VAL A 113 -9.60 -2.32 5.63
C VAL A 113 -8.78 -3.18 4.66
N PRO A 114 -7.96 -4.14 5.11
CA PRO A 114 -7.21 -5.01 4.20
C PRO A 114 -8.10 -5.66 3.14
N ALA A 115 -7.69 -5.60 1.88
CA ALA A 115 -8.42 -6.19 0.77
C ALA A 115 -8.22 -7.71 0.70
N THR A 116 -9.26 -8.40 0.25
CA THR A 116 -9.21 -9.82 -0.06
C THR A 116 -9.24 -10.06 -1.58
N TYR A 117 -8.92 -11.27 -2.03
CA TYR A 117 -9.01 -11.64 -3.45
C TYR A 117 -10.41 -11.38 -4.06
N VAL A 118 -11.45 -11.63 -3.27
CA VAL A 118 -12.86 -11.42 -3.69
C VAL A 118 -13.19 -9.94 -3.88
N ASP A 119 -12.55 -9.07 -3.12
CA ASP A 119 -12.80 -7.63 -3.21
C ASP A 119 -12.32 -7.04 -4.53
N PHE A 120 -11.19 -7.53 -5.05
CA PHE A 120 -10.69 -7.12 -6.36
C PHE A 120 -11.68 -7.48 -7.47
N GLU A 121 -12.16 -8.71 -7.50
CA GLU A 121 -13.15 -9.15 -8.49
C GLU A 121 -14.46 -8.37 -8.36
N LYS A 122 -14.93 -8.16 -7.13
CA LYS A 122 -16.18 -7.43 -6.87
C LYS A 122 -16.10 -5.95 -7.24
N ILE A 123 -14.97 -5.29 -6.98
CA ILE A 123 -14.80 -3.84 -7.18
C ILE A 123 -14.30 -3.51 -8.58
N LEU A 124 -13.35 -4.30 -9.10
CA LEU A 124 -12.71 -4.04 -10.41
C LEU A 124 -13.25 -4.90 -11.55
N GLY A 125 -14.01 -5.95 -11.24
CA GLY A 125 -14.51 -6.91 -12.24
C GLY A 125 -13.43 -7.88 -12.75
N VAL A 126 -12.23 -7.89 -12.15
CA VAL A 126 -11.08 -8.73 -12.53
C VAL A 126 -10.48 -9.34 -11.26
N PRO A 127 -10.18 -10.66 -11.24
CA PRO A 127 -9.60 -11.31 -10.08
C PRO A 127 -8.19 -10.79 -9.80
N TYR A 128 -7.81 -10.76 -8.52
CA TYR A 128 -6.45 -10.39 -8.13
C TYR A 128 -5.42 -11.38 -8.64
N GLY A 129 -5.67 -12.67 -8.49
CA GLY A 129 -4.79 -13.74 -8.93
C GLY A 129 -5.53 -14.77 -9.75
N SER A 130 -4.79 -15.62 -10.45
CA SER A 130 -5.38 -16.75 -11.18
C SER A 130 -6.13 -17.67 -10.19
N ALA A 131 -7.15 -18.36 -10.67
CA ALA A 131 -7.89 -19.35 -9.86
C ALA A 131 -6.95 -20.45 -9.28
N TRP A 132 -5.82 -20.67 -9.92
CA TRP A 132 -4.78 -21.58 -9.46
C TRP A 132 -4.04 -21.04 -8.23
N VAL A 133 -3.69 -19.76 -8.19
CA VAL A 133 -3.06 -19.10 -7.01
C VAL A 133 -4.01 -19.08 -5.82
N GLN A 134 -5.32 -18.91 -6.06
CA GLN A 134 -6.32 -18.89 -5.00
C GLN A 134 -6.55 -20.26 -4.33
N ASN A 135 -6.29 -21.36 -5.03
CA ASN A 135 -6.57 -22.72 -4.55
C ASN A 135 -5.35 -23.46 -4.00
N THR A 136 -4.17 -22.88 -4.07
CA THR A 136 -2.94 -23.50 -3.56
C THR A 136 -2.43 -22.74 -2.34
N GLU A 137 -2.72 -23.25 -1.15
CA GLU A 137 -1.94 -22.91 0.08
C GLU A 137 -0.44 -23.26 -0.06
N LYS A 138 -0.06 -23.86 -1.18
CA LYS A 138 1.31 -24.17 -1.59
C LYS A 138 1.52 -23.59 -2.97
N THR A 139 1.81 -22.28 -3.05
CA THR A 139 2.55 -21.80 -4.22
C THR A 139 3.78 -22.65 -4.36
N PRO A 140 3.95 -23.39 -5.47
CA PRO A 140 5.25 -24.01 -5.72
C PRO A 140 6.24 -22.85 -5.65
N ASN A 141 7.30 -23.03 -4.91
CA ASN A 141 8.40 -22.07 -4.78
C ASN A 141 9.10 -21.96 -6.17
N VAL A 142 8.39 -21.42 -7.16
CA VAL A 142 8.93 -21.10 -8.48
C VAL A 142 10.07 -20.13 -8.32
N TRP A 143 9.95 -19.20 -7.35
CA TRP A 143 11.02 -18.29 -6.93
C TRP A 143 12.27 -19.00 -6.35
N SER A 144 12.14 -20.16 -5.72
CA SER A 144 13.31 -20.84 -5.15
C SER A 144 14.14 -21.58 -6.20
N LYS A 145 13.56 -21.91 -7.36
CA LYS A 145 14.29 -22.54 -8.48
C LYS A 145 14.99 -21.54 -9.40
N SER A 146 14.54 -20.29 -9.44
CA SER A 146 15.04 -19.28 -10.37
C SER A 146 16.25 -18.48 -9.88
N LYS A 147 16.83 -18.79 -8.73
CA LYS A 147 18.03 -18.10 -8.23
C LYS A 147 19.28 -18.24 -9.12
N GLY A 148 19.21 -19.03 -10.19
CA GLY A 148 20.31 -19.26 -11.14
C GLY A 148 20.12 -18.69 -12.55
N ASP A 149 18.87 -18.63 -13.07
CA ASP A 149 18.60 -18.21 -14.45
C ASP A 149 17.43 -17.21 -14.48
N LYS A 150 17.76 -15.94 -14.53
CA LYS A 150 16.79 -14.83 -14.49
C LYS A 150 15.86 -14.74 -15.70
N GLU A 151 16.23 -15.31 -16.84
CA GLU A 151 15.44 -15.26 -18.08
C GLU A 151 14.43 -16.40 -18.22
N VAL A 152 14.74 -17.59 -17.71
CA VAL A 152 13.90 -18.78 -17.87
C VAL A 152 12.67 -18.78 -16.93
N GLY A 153 12.72 -18.03 -15.85
CA GLY A 153 11.61 -17.99 -14.86
C GLY A 153 10.35 -17.27 -15.34
N TYR A 154 10.51 -16.31 -16.23
CA TYR A 154 9.42 -15.44 -16.68
C TYR A 154 8.49 -16.14 -17.67
N ASP A 155 9.05 -16.71 -18.73
CA ASP A 155 8.29 -17.40 -19.77
C ASP A 155 7.55 -18.63 -19.22
N ILE A 156 8.18 -19.37 -18.29
CA ILE A 156 7.56 -20.55 -17.66
C ILE A 156 6.38 -20.14 -16.77
N TYR A 157 6.50 -19.03 -16.03
CA TYR A 157 5.44 -18.55 -15.15
C TYR A 157 4.21 -18.12 -15.95
N PHE A 158 4.38 -17.34 -17.01
CA PHE A 158 3.28 -16.89 -17.88
C PHE A 158 2.68 -18.02 -18.71
N ASP A 159 3.48 -18.94 -19.22
CA ASP A 159 3.00 -20.11 -19.98
C ASP A 159 2.22 -21.08 -19.08
N ASP A 160 2.63 -21.27 -17.82
CA ASP A 160 1.88 -22.09 -16.86
C ASP A 160 0.59 -21.39 -16.42
N LEU A 161 0.59 -20.08 -16.25
CA LEU A 161 -0.63 -19.30 -15.98
C LEU A 161 -1.61 -19.36 -17.16
N LYS A 162 -1.15 -19.23 -18.40
CA LYS A 162 -1.98 -19.38 -19.60
C LYS A 162 -2.60 -20.79 -19.71
N LYS A 163 -1.85 -21.84 -19.40
CA LYS A 163 -2.35 -23.24 -19.43
C LYS A 163 -3.41 -23.54 -18.37
N HIS A 164 -3.36 -22.86 -17.22
CA HIS A 164 -4.29 -23.08 -16.11
C HIS A 164 -5.47 -22.10 -16.09
N ASN A 165 -5.42 -21.04 -16.91
CA ASN A 165 -6.43 -19.98 -16.95
C ASN A 165 -7.47 -20.15 -18.08
N GLU A 166 -7.82 -21.37 -18.47
CA GLU A 166 -8.78 -21.64 -19.55
C GLU A 166 -10.17 -20.95 -19.39
N LYS A 167 -10.45 -20.36 -18.21
CA LYS A 167 -11.71 -19.66 -17.94
C LYS A 167 -11.62 -18.14 -17.94
N TRP A 168 -10.43 -17.56 -17.94
CA TRP A 168 -10.26 -16.12 -17.87
C TRP A 168 -9.72 -15.57 -19.18
N VAL A 169 -10.50 -14.72 -19.79
CA VAL A 169 -10.15 -14.05 -21.06
C VAL A 169 -9.15 -12.91 -20.82
N LEU A 170 -9.01 -12.46 -19.57
CA LEU A 170 -8.15 -11.35 -19.21
C LEU A 170 -7.09 -11.75 -18.16
N PRO A 171 -5.87 -11.21 -18.22
CA PRO A 171 -4.87 -11.34 -17.18
C PRO A 171 -5.38 -10.87 -15.83
N SER A 172 -4.89 -11.49 -14.76
CA SER A 172 -5.22 -11.09 -13.38
C SER A 172 -4.54 -9.78 -12.98
N ILE A 173 -5.05 -9.15 -11.93
CA ILE A 173 -4.47 -7.91 -11.39
C ILE A 173 -3.01 -8.12 -10.97
N SER A 174 -2.68 -9.24 -10.31
CA SER A 174 -1.30 -9.52 -9.89
C SER A 174 -0.33 -9.68 -11.05
N GLU A 175 -0.77 -10.28 -12.17
CA GLU A 175 0.04 -10.37 -13.38
C GLU A 175 0.33 -8.98 -13.97
N CYS A 176 -0.69 -8.12 -14.01
CA CYS A 176 -0.53 -6.74 -14.46
C CYS A 176 0.43 -5.94 -13.55
N ILE A 177 0.30 -6.08 -12.23
CA ILE A 177 1.19 -5.42 -11.26
C ILE A 177 2.63 -5.89 -11.46
N PHE A 178 2.84 -7.20 -11.50
CA PHE A 178 4.15 -7.79 -11.71
C PHE A 178 4.81 -7.29 -13.00
N TYR A 179 4.05 -7.27 -14.10
CA TYR A 179 4.51 -6.74 -15.38
C TYR A 179 4.93 -5.27 -15.30
N LEU A 180 4.14 -4.44 -14.61
CA LEU A 180 4.44 -3.01 -14.45
C LEU A 180 5.70 -2.78 -13.61
N GLU A 181 5.86 -3.49 -12.50
CA GLU A 181 7.03 -3.38 -11.61
C GLU A 181 8.30 -3.91 -12.30
N ASP A 182 8.22 -5.03 -13.00
CA ASP A 182 9.36 -5.61 -13.70
C ASP A 182 9.86 -4.69 -14.82
N ARG A 183 8.97 -4.14 -15.62
CA ARG A 183 9.35 -3.17 -16.67
C ARG A 183 10.02 -1.93 -16.12
N LEU A 184 9.59 -1.45 -14.96
CA LEU A 184 10.22 -0.30 -14.31
C LEU A 184 11.62 -0.63 -13.80
N VAL A 185 11.74 -1.76 -13.08
CA VAL A 185 12.94 -2.12 -12.32
C VAL A 185 14.01 -2.74 -13.22
N TYR A 186 13.64 -3.66 -14.08
CA TYR A 186 14.56 -4.50 -14.83
C TYR A 186 14.66 -4.12 -16.31
N LYS A 187 13.66 -3.41 -16.86
CA LYS A 187 13.57 -3.03 -18.29
C LYS A 187 13.68 -4.23 -19.26
N THR A 188 13.46 -5.44 -18.75
CA THR A 188 13.73 -6.72 -19.43
C THR A 188 12.46 -7.45 -19.82
N ALA A 189 11.30 -7.12 -19.23
CA ALA A 189 10.06 -7.75 -19.65
C ALA A 189 9.78 -7.47 -21.11
N PRO A 190 9.55 -8.52 -21.93
CA PRO A 190 9.12 -8.32 -23.31
C PRO A 190 7.84 -7.50 -23.33
N TYR A 191 7.64 -6.73 -24.40
CA TYR A 191 6.39 -6.02 -24.60
C TYR A 191 5.27 -7.04 -24.79
N ASP A 192 4.31 -7.06 -23.89
CA ASP A 192 3.12 -7.90 -23.96
C ASP A 192 1.93 -7.01 -24.27
N GLU A 193 1.42 -7.11 -25.52
CA GLU A 193 0.29 -6.30 -25.99
C GLU A 193 -0.96 -6.59 -25.17
N GLU A 194 -1.22 -7.86 -24.84
CA GLU A 194 -2.41 -8.28 -24.11
C GLU A 194 -2.46 -7.69 -22.69
N LEU A 195 -1.33 -7.73 -21.96
CA LEU A 195 -1.21 -7.10 -20.65
C LEU A 195 -1.32 -5.57 -20.75
N SER A 196 -0.70 -4.99 -21.78
CA SER A 196 -0.77 -3.54 -22.00
C SER A 196 -2.20 -3.08 -22.30
N ASP A 197 -2.96 -3.83 -23.06
CA ASP A 197 -4.34 -3.51 -23.36
C ASP A 197 -5.23 -3.59 -22.11
N VAL A 198 -5.08 -4.63 -21.29
CA VAL A 198 -5.81 -4.76 -20.02
C VAL A 198 -5.48 -3.61 -19.08
N ILE A 199 -4.20 -3.24 -18.94
CA ILE A 199 -3.78 -2.10 -18.13
C ILE A 199 -4.42 -0.79 -18.60
N ASN A 200 -4.60 -0.62 -19.91
CA ASN A 200 -5.23 0.57 -20.46
C ASN A 200 -6.75 0.59 -20.28
N ILE A 201 -7.40 -0.57 -20.35
CA ILE A 201 -8.87 -0.69 -20.25
C ILE A 201 -9.36 -0.53 -18.80
N ILE A 202 -8.61 -1.01 -17.81
CA ILE A 202 -8.99 -0.92 -16.40
C ILE A 202 -8.47 0.40 -15.81
N PRO A 203 -9.36 1.38 -15.48
CA PRO A 203 -8.92 2.69 -14.99
C PRO A 203 -8.05 2.61 -13.74
N TRP A 204 -8.29 1.64 -12.86
CA TRP A 204 -7.50 1.40 -11.66
C TRP A 204 -6.05 1.02 -12.00
N LEU A 205 -5.83 0.10 -12.95
CA LEU A 205 -4.50 -0.29 -13.42
C LEU A 205 -3.78 0.84 -14.16
N SER A 206 -4.52 1.61 -14.95
CA SER A 206 -3.97 2.79 -15.62
C SER A 206 -3.48 3.86 -14.64
N GLU A 207 -4.20 4.05 -13.53
CA GLU A 207 -3.78 4.96 -12.46
C GLU A 207 -2.60 4.38 -11.66
N LEU A 208 -2.63 3.07 -11.36
CA LEU A 208 -1.52 2.37 -10.71
C LEU A 208 -0.22 2.48 -11.51
N ARG A 209 -0.30 2.32 -12.84
CA ARG A 209 0.85 2.51 -13.74
C ARG A 209 1.48 3.88 -13.57
N LYS A 210 0.69 4.96 -13.46
CA LYS A 210 1.24 6.30 -13.22
C LYS A 210 2.00 6.37 -11.91
N LEU A 211 1.43 5.84 -10.83
CA LEU A 211 2.09 5.82 -9.53
C LEU A 211 3.40 5.01 -9.57
N ILE A 212 3.43 3.86 -10.23
CA ILE A 212 4.64 3.06 -10.38
C ILE A 212 5.72 3.83 -11.17
N TYR A 213 5.35 4.45 -12.30
CA TYR A 213 6.34 5.09 -13.19
C TYR A 213 6.74 6.50 -12.74
N GLU A 214 5.80 7.30 -12.24
CA GLU A 214 6.03 8.70 -11.87
C GLU A 214 6.53 8.83 -10.44
N GLU A 215 5.92 8.07 -9.51
CA GLU A 215 6.22 8.14 -8.08
C GLU A 215 7.14 6.99 -7.59
N GLN A 216 7.49 6.07 -8.49
CA GLN A 216 8.39 4.94 -8.21
C GLN A 216 7.96 4.08 -7.00
N ILE A 217 6.65 3.89 -6.85
CA ILE A 217 6.13 2.94 -5.86
C ILE A 217 6.57 1.53 -6.27
N SER A 218 6.97 0.73 -5.31
CA SER A 218 7.38 -0.66 -5.50
C SER A 218 6.90 -1.53 -4.34
N ASP A 219 7.16 -2.84 -4.42
CA ASP A 219 6.71 -3.82 -3.42
C ASP A 219 5.19 -4.00 -3.39
N LEU A 220 4.58 -4.01 -4.57
CA LEU A 220 3.13 -4.15 -4.75
C LEU A 220 2.70 -5.58 -5.12
N ASP A 221 3.60 -6.54 -5.09
CA ASP A 221 3.35 -7.93 -5.48
C ASP A 221 2.50 -8.72 -4.47
N SER A 222 2.33 -8.19 -3.25
CA SER A 222 1.50 -8.80 -2.20
C SER A 222 0.12 -8.14 -2.10
N ILE A 223 -0.93 -8.98 -2.01
CA ILE A 223 -2.29 -8.50 -1.74
C ILE A 223 -2.38 -7.72 -0.41
N ASN A 224 -1.49 -8.02 0.54
CA ASN A 224 -1.43 -7.33 1.82
C ASN A 224 -1.07 -5.84 1.71
N ASN A 225 -0.57 -5.41 0.54
CA ASN A 225 -0.27 -4.00 0.26
C ASN A 225 -1.49 -3.21 -0.21
N PHE A 226 -2.66 -3.87 -0.30
CA PHE A 226 -3.90 -3.25 -0.74
C PHE A 226 -4.99 -3.32 0.32
N GLY A 227 -5.88 -2.34 0.28
CA GLY A 227 -7.04 -2.31 1.14
C GLY A 227 -8.21 -1.57 0.51
N ILE A 228 -9.31 -1.54 1.24
CA ILE A 228 -10.57 -0.97 0.80
C ILE A 228 -10.86 0.27 1.63
N VAL A 229 -11.24 1.33 0.96
CA VAL A 229 -11.84 2.52 1.55
C VAL A 229 -13.24 2.72 0.99
N ASN A 230 -14.12 3.28 1.80
CA ASN A 230 -15.47 3.64 1.34
C ASN A 230 -15.59 5.17 1.27
N ARG A 231 -15.50 5.72 0.07
CA ARG A 231 -15.60 7.16 -0.16
C ARG A 231 -16.94 7.49 -0.78
N ASN A 232 -17.81 8.20 -0.02
CA ASN A 232 -19.15 8.58 -0.46
C ASN A 232 -20.04 7.38 -0.86
N GLY A 233 -19.95 6.27 -0.12
CA GLY A 233 -20.73 5.06 -0.38
C GLY A 233 -20.17 4.18 -1.52
N THR A 234 -19.03 4.55 -2.11
CA THR A 234 -18.39 3.78 -3.18
C THR A 234 -17.11 3.12 -2.66
N PRO A 235 -17.03 1.78 -2.63
CA PRO A 235 -15.80 1.09 -2.26
C PRO A 235 -14.73 1.28 -3.35
N SER A 236 -13.51 1.47 -2.90
CA SER A 236 -12.34 1.63 -3.78
C SER A 236 -11.14 0.90 -3.20
N ILE A 237 -10.34 0.28 -4.06
CA ILE A 237 -9.09 -0.36 -3.65
C ILE A 237 -7.99 0.69 -3.65
N VAL A 238 -7.23 0.75 -2.56
CA VAL A 238 -6.11 1.67 -2.36
C VAL A 238 -4.85 0.91 -1.92
N ILE A 239 -3.70 1.55 -2.07
CA ILE A 239 -2.39 1.02 -1.63
C ILE A 239 -2.20 1.40 -0.16
N ILE A 240 -2.08 0.41 0.74
CA ILE A 240 -1.95 0.64 2.18
C ILE A 240 -0.57 1.19 2.54
N ASP A 241 0.48 0.67 1.91
CA ASP A 241 1.87 1.03 2.19
C ASP A 241 2.52 1.65 0.95
N ALA A 242 2.30 2.95 0.77
CA ALA A 242 2.85 3.71 -0.34
C ALA A 242 4.20 4.37 -0.01
N GLY A 243 4.76 4.14 1.18
CA GLY A 243 6.02 4.74 1.62
C GLY A 243 7.28 4.00 1.12
N PHE A 244 7.14 2.83 0.47
CA PHE A 244 8.28 2.04 0.05
C PHE A 244 8.74 2.37 -1.37
N ASN A 245 10.05 2.40 -1.59
CA ASN A 245 10.70 2.54 -2.89
C ASN A 245 12.09 1.92 -2.89
N LYS A 246 12.73 1.87 -4.06
CA LYS A 246 14.06 1.29 -4.24
C LYS A 246 15.15 2.03 -3.45
N GLU A 247 15.00 3.33 -3.24
CA GLU A 247 15.97 4.13 -2.47
C GLU A 247 15.92 3.74 -0.99
N ILE A 248 14.72 3.70 -0.41
CA ILE A 248 14.49 3.24 0.97
C ILE A 248 14.98 1.81 1.14
N PHE A 249 14.65 0.91 0.19
CA PHE A 249 15.16 -0.46 0.23
C PHE A 249 16.69 -0.52 0.28
N ASN A 250 17.36 0.22 -0.60
CA ASN A 250 18.81 0.23 -0.66
C ASN A 250 19.47 0.84 0.58
N LYS A 251 18.82 1.84 1.20
CA LYS A 251 19.35 2.57 2.36
C LYS A 251 19.20 1.78 3.66
N PHE A 252 18.09 1.04 3.84
CA PHE A 252 17.71 0.49 5.15
C PHE A 252 17.56 -1.04 5.20
N TYR A 253 17.44 -1.71 4.05
CA TYR A 253 17.10 -3.15 4.01
C TYR A 253 18.14 -4.01 3.24
N ARG A 254 19.26 -3.43 2.85
CA ARG A 254 20.38 -4.14 2.20
C ARG A 254 21.40 -4.66 3.17
#